data_fdca0ec738221224f82befc338e9a9eb
#
_entry.id   fdca0ec738221224f82befc338e9a9eb
#
_cell.length_a   1.000
_cell.length_b   1.000
_cell.length_c   1.000
_cell.angle_alpha   90.00
_cell.angle_beta   90.00
_cell.angle_gamma   90.00
#
_symmetry.space_group_name_H-M   'P 1'
#
loop_
_entity.id
_entity.type
_entity.pdbx_description
1 polymer ?
#
loop_
_entity_poly.entity_id
_entity_poly.type
_entity_poly.pdbx_seq_one_letter_code
_entity_poly.pdbx_strand_id
1 'polypeptide(L)' 'MTHPAAIHPTAIIDPTAELDHDVQVGPYSIIGPRVRIGAGTVVGPHVVINGPTVIGKNNRIFQFASVGEECQDKKYKGE' A
#
# COMPACT_ATOMS: atom_id res chain seq x y z
N MET A 1 16.39 -0.72 15.87
CA MET A 1 16.64 0.36 14.93
C MET A 1 15.59 0.36 13.83
N THR A 2 15.06 1.50 13.52
CA THR A 2 14.06 1.60 12.48
C THR A 2 14.70 2.02 11.16
N HIS A 3 14.09 1.61 10.06
CA HIS A 3 14.55 1.94 8.73
C HIS A 3 13.47 2.74 8.01
N PRO A 4 13.85 3.66 7.15
CA PRO A 4 12.86 4.34 6.34
C PRO A 4 12.17 3.35 5.40
N ALA A 5 11.07 3.77 4.84
CA ALA A 5 10.37 2.96 3.86
C ALA A 5 11.30 2.69 2.68
N ALA A 6 11.27 1.44 2.21
CA ALA A 6 12.05 1.03 1.06
C ALA A 6 11.12 0.93 -0.14
N ILE A 7 11.26 1.85 -1.06
CA ILE A 7 10.35 1.97 -2.18
C ILE A 7 11.13 1.67 -3.46
N HIS A 8 10.63 0.69 -4.22
CA HIS A 8 11.26 0.38 -5.49
C HIS A 8 11.16 1.59 -6.43
N PRO A 9 12.21 1.88 -7.19
CA PRO A 9 12.21 3.08 -8.03
C PRO A 9 11.07 3.15 -9.05
N THR A 10 10.51 2.02 -9.43
CA THR A 10 9.39 2.02 -10.38
C THR A 10 8.04 2.16 -9.72
N ALA A 11 7.97 2.13 -8.40
CA ALA A 11 6.71 2.32 -7.70
C ALA A 11 6.31 3.79 -7.74
N ILE A 12 5.02 4.03 -7.80
CA ILE A 12 4.47 5.38 -7.83
C ILE A 12 3.78 5.66 -6.51
N ILE A 13 4.30 6.63 -5.78
CA ILE A 13 3.78 6.96 -4.46
C ILE A 13 3.22 8.37 -4.52
N ASP A 14 1.94 8.52 -4.21
CA ASP A 14 1.34 9.83 -4.17
C ASP A 14 1.98 10.66 -3.04
N PRO A 15 2.23 11.94 -3.27
CA PRO A 15 2.87 12.78 -2.26
C PRO A 15 2.11 12.85 -0.94
N THR A 16 0.80 12.60 -0.95
CA THR A 16 0.02 12.63 0.28
C THR A 16 -0.02 11.29 0.99
N ALA A 17 0.56 10.26 0.41
CA ALA A 17 0.63 8.96 1.06
C ALA A 17 1.65 9.00 2.20
N GLU A 18 1.35 8.27 3.26
CA GLU A 18 2.23 8.21 4.43
C GLU A 18 2.64 6.76 4.65
N LEU A 19 3.91 6.51 4.54
CA LEU A 19 4.48 5.20 4.75
C LEU A 19 5.32 5.24 6.01
N ASP A 20 4.98 4.37 6.94
CA ASP A 20 5.72 4.33 8.19
C ASP A 20 7.08 3.64 7.96
N HIS A 21 7.87 3.55 9.03
CA HIS A 21 9.19 2.95 8.90
C HIS A 21 9.07 1.46 8.57
N ASP A 22 10.10 0.94 7.95
CA ASP A 22 10.19 -0.49 7.60
C ASP A 22 9.10 -0.97 6.65
N VAL A 23 8.41 -0.05 5.97
CA VAL A 23 7.48 -0.43 4.92
C VAL A 23 8.28 -0.70 3.65
N GLN A 24 7.90 -1.75 2.93
CA GLN A 24 8.54 -2.10 1.67
C GLN A 24 7.51 -2.07 0.56
N VAL A 25 7.85 -1.43 -0.53
CA VAL A 25 6.97 -1.34 -1.69
C VAL A 25 7.69 -1.91 -2.89
N GLY A 26 7.11 -2.92 -3.50
CA GLY A 26 7.69 -3.60 -4.64
C GLY A 26 7.55 -2.83 -5.95
N PRO A 27 8.11 -3.37 -7.03
CA PRO A 27 8.13 -2.67 -8.31
C PRO A 27 6.74 -2.54 -8.92
N TYR A 28 6.54 -1.45 -9.62
CA TYR A 28 5.32 -1.17 -10.40
C TYR A 28 4.06 -1.11 -9.53
N SER A 29 4.22 -0.91 -8.24
CA SER A 29 3.06 -0.72 -7.37
C SER A 29 2.69 0.75 -7.34
N ILE A 30 1.40 1.02 -7.11
CA ILE A 30 0.87 2.37 -7.10
C ILE A 30 0.20 2.60 -5.76
N ILE A 31 0.69 3.60 -5.03
CA ILE A 31 0.13 3.98 -3.75
C ILE A 31 -0.56 5.32 -3.96
N GLY A 32 -1.86 5.34 -3.83
CA GLY A 32 -2.66 6.52 -4.13
C GLY A 32 -2.68 7.55 -3.01
N PRO A 33 -3.50 8.59 -3.19
CA PRO A 33 -3.53 9.69 -2.24
C PRO A 33 -4.13 9.25 -0.90
N ARG A 34 -3.61 9.84 0.15
CA ARG A 34 -4.12 9.66 1.51
C ARG A 34 -4.16 8.20 1.94
N VAL A 35 -3.20 7.44 1.46
CA VAL A 35 -2.99 6.07 1.93
C VAL A 35 -2.01 6.13 3.08
N ARG A 36 -2.32 5.40 4.14
CA ARG A 36 -1.42 5.27 5.28
C ARG A 36 -1.07 3.81 5.45
N ILE A 37 0.21 3.53 5.54
CA ILE A 37 0.67 2.16 5.66
C ILE A 37 1.51 2.05 6.93
N GLY A 38 1.08 1.15 7.81
CA GLY A 38 1.74 0.97 9.09
C GLY A 38 3.08 0.26 8.98
N ALA A 39 3.86 0.38 10.03
CA ALA A 39 5.24 -0.09 10.05
C ALA A 39 5.34 -1.56 9.72
N GLY A 40 6.37 -1.92 8.98
CA GLY A 40 6.69 -3.32 8.71
C GLY A 40 5.82 -3.98 7.66
N THR A 41 4.90 -3.24 7.07
CA THR A 41 4.04 -3.79 6.03
C THR A 41 4.83 -3.95 4.73
N VAL A 42 4.62 -5.07 4.06
CA VAL A 42 5.28 -5.36 2.80
C VAL A 42 4.24 -5.32 1.68
N VAL A 43 4.46 -4.44 0.73
CA VAL A 43 3.63 -4.34 -0.46
C VAL A 43 4.38 -5.00 -1.59
N GLY A 44 3.80 -6.03 -2.18
CA GLY A 44 4.43 -6.76 -3.27
C GLY A 44 4.44 -5.98 -4.57
N PRO A 45 4.91 -6.61 -5.63
CA PRO A 45 4.93 -5.95 -6.94
C PRO A 45 3.52 -5.86 -7.53
N HIS A 46 3.33 -4.86 -8.38
CA HIS A 46 2.08 -4.70 -9.12
C HIS A 46 0.85 -4.63 -8.20
N VAL A 47 0.97 -3.91 -7.10
CA VAL A 47 -0.14 -3.72 -6.17
C VAL A 47 -0.67 -2.30 -6.34
N VAL A 48 -1.98 -2.16 -6.34
CA VAL A 48 -2.61 -0.85 -6.42
C VAL A 48 -3.33 -0.60 -5.10
N ILE A 49 -2.97 0.47 -4.42
CA ILE A 49 -3.63 0.86 -3.18
C ILE A 49 -4.20 2.25 -3.39
N ASN A 50 -5.50 2.35 -3.34
CA ASN A 50 -6.19 3.62 -3.53
C ASN A 50 -6.60 4.18 -2.18
N GLY A 51 -6.53 5.48 -2.07
CA GLY A 51 -6.93 6.15 -0.86
C GLY A 51 -8.30 6.77 -0.96
N PRO A 52 -8.80 7.21 0.17
CA PRO A 52 -8.14 7.10 1.47
C PRO A 52 -8.23 5.69 2.03
N THR A 53 -7.13 5.20 2.55
CA THR A 53 -7.04 3.83 3.06
C THR A 53 -5.99 3.79 4.16
N VAL A 54 -6.28 3.05 5.20
CA VAL A 54 -5.31 2.84 6.28
C VAL A 54 -5.01 1.36 6.37
N ILE A 55 -3.73 1.04 6.25
CA ILE A 55 -3.26 -0.33 6.34
C ILE A 55 -2.42 -0.44 7.62
N GLY A 56 -2.74 -1.42 8.42
CA GLY A 56 -2.07 -1.59 9.70
C GLY A 56 -0.63 -2.06 9.57
N LYS A 57 -0.05 -2.39 10.70
CA LYS A 57 1.36 -2.80 10.77
C LYS A 57 1.51 -4.25 10.36
N ASN A 58 2.67 -4.55 9.84
CA ASN A 58 3.11 -5.93 9.60
C ASN A 58 2.17 -6.73 8.72
N ASN A 59 1.53 -6.07 7.79
CA ASN A 59 0.69 -6.75 6.82
C ASN A 59 1.50 -7.12 5.59
N ARG A 60 0.97 -8.06 4.83
CA ARG A 60 1.55 -8.42 3.55
C ARG A 60 0.49 -8.28 2.49
N ILE A 61 0.81 -7.56 1.45
CA ILE A 61 -0.09 -7.36 0.32
C ILE A 61 0.56 -8.01 -0.88
N PHE A 62 -0.09 -9.05 -1.38
CA PHE A 62 0.50 -9.86 -2.43
C PHE A 62 0.33 -9.20 -3.78
N GLN A 63 1.14 -9.63 -4.72
CA GLN A 63 1.15 -9.07 -6.05
C GLN A 63 -0.24 -9.12 -6.68
N PHE A 64 -0.52 -8.13 -7.51
CA PHE A 64 -1.78 -7.97 -8.24
C PHE A 64 -2.96 -7.68 -7.34
N ALA A 65 -2.74 -7.39 -6.06
CA ALA A 65 -3.83 -7.03 -5.18
C ALA A 65 -4.28 -5.59 -5.45
N SER A 66 -5.55 -5.33 -5.18
CA SER A 66 -6.10 -4.00 -5.28
C SER A 66 -6.79 -3.71 -3.96
N VAL A 67 -6.34 -2.68 -3.27
CA VAL A 67 -6.80 -2.38 -1.92
C VAL A 67 -7.39 -0.99 -1.88
N GLY A 68 -8.49 -0.85 -1.16
CA GLY A 68 -9.08 0.47 -0.97
C GLY A 68 -9.77 1.00 -2.19
N GLU A 69 -9.88 0.21 -3.23
CA GLU A 69 -10.56 0.64 -4.42
C GLU A 69 -12.05 0.78 -4.13
N GLU A 70 -12.61 1.88 -4.58
CA GLU A 70 -14.03 2.07 -4.35
C GLU A 70 -14.79 1.00 -5.11
N CYS A 71 -15.64 0.29 -4.39
CA CYS A 71 -16.35 -0.81 -4.98
C CYS A 71 -17.83 -0.56 -4.90
N GLN A 72 -18.48 -0.52 -6.05
CA GLN A 72 -19.91 -0.32 -6.11
C GLN A 72 -20.66 -1.59 -5.77
N ASP A 73 -20.01 -2.68 -5.81
CA ASP A 73 -20.60 -3.98 -5.61
C ASP A 73 -20.61 -4.32 -4.13
N LYS A 74 -21.78 -4.40 -3.56
CA LYS A 74 -21.89 -4.67 -2.14
C LYS A 74 -21.47 -6.06 -1.76
N LYS A 75 -21.30 -6.92 -2.70
CA LYS A 75 -20.81 -8.26 -2.41
C LYS A 75 -19.38 -8.25 -1.94
N TYR A 76 -18.64 -7.23 -2.30
CA TYR A 76 -17.29 -7.14 -1.85
C TYR A 76 -17.26 -6.78 -0.38
N LYS A 77 -16.64 -7.58 0.42
CA LYS A 77 -16.63 -7.38 1.86
C LYS A 77 -15.28 -6.99 2.39
N GLY A 78 -14.39 -6.62 1.54
CA GLY A 78 -13.07 -6.27 1.99
C GLY A 78 -12.19 -7.46 2.27
N GLU A 79 -12.62 -8.57 1.82
CA GLU A 79 -11.82 -9.78 1.99
C GLU A 79 -10.50 -9.70 1.32
#